data_8000e8fe26e10e676e750abcacb476bc
#
_entry.id   8000e8fe26e10e676e750abcacb476bc
#
_cell.length_a   1.000
_cell.length_b   1.000
_cell.length_c   1.000
_cell.angle_alpha   90.00
_cell.angle_beta   90.00
_cell.angle_gamma   90.00
#
_symmetry.space_group_name_H-M   'P 1'
#
loop_
_entity.id
_entity.type
_entity.pdbx_description
1 polymer ?
#
loop_
_entity_poly.entity_id
_entity_poly.type
_entity_poly.pdbx_seq_one_letter_code
_entity_poly.pdbx_strand_id
1 'polypeptide(L)'
;MSHLIRLIVLTLGGLIANIVIAATLSSEAQERGINSTCLSYLGQIEESNDLNGLNITFAHPSDPSLYPSLHVSNKKYNNGSSVFSASLSPDGEYCYVSTVNVTEVNTQNCNDISILKVAEDSTLKLTVYADGDYSIITPEDNTYQLILINNGEQSCTMVESRMMWPGR
;
A
#
# COMPACT_ATOMS: atom_id res chain seq x y z
N MET A 1 -26.75 52.84 47.11
CA MET A 1 -26.87 51.36 46.95
C MET A 1 -26.59 51.05 45.48
N SER A 2 -25.38 50.61 45.21
CA SER A 2 -24.87 50.42 43.84
C SER A 2 -24.87 48.97 43.53
N HIS A 3 -25.67 48.53 42.54
CA HIS A 3 -25.71 47.14 42.06
C HIS A 3 -24.65 46.96 40.96
N LEU A 4 -23.58 46.24 41.32
CA LEU A 4 -22.52 45.80 40.40
C LEU A 4 -23.01 44.59 39.60
N ILE A 5 -23.38 44.78 38.33
CA ILE A 5 -23.68 43.70 37.41
C ILE A 5 -22.34 43.15 36.89
N ARG A 6 -21.94 41.96 37.34
CA ARG A 6 -20.80 41.21 36.79
C ARG A 6 -21.25 40.52 35.52
N LEU A 7 -20.75 41.02 34.39
CA LEU A 7 -20.88 40.36 33.09
C LEU A 7 -19.87 39.19 33.03
N ILE A 8 -20.36 37.96 33.10
CA ILE A 8 -19.56 36.74 32.86
C ILE A 8 -19.52 36.55 31.36
N VAL A 9 -18.40 36.85 30.72
CA VAL A 9 -18.12 36.50 29.33
C VAL A 9 -17.65 35.06 29.32
N LEU A 10 -18.53 34.13 28.97
CA LEU A 10 -18.18 32.74 28.64
C LEU A 10 -17.51 32.72 27.27
N THR A 11 -16.19 32.67 27.25
CA THR A 11 -15.43 32.33 26.02
C THR A 11 -15.59 30.85 25.75
N LEU A 12 -16.51 30.50 24.85
CA LEU A 12 -16.53 29.16 24.21
C LEU A 12 -15.29 29.08 23.33
N GLY A 13 -14.21 28.54 23.89
CA GLY A 13 -13.06 28.08 23.12
C GLY A 13 -13.47 26.84 22.33
N GLY A 14 -13.88 27.06 21.07
CA GLY A 14 -14.11 25.95 20.15
C GLY A 14 -12.80 25.19 19.92
N LEU A 15 -12.69 23.98 20.44
CA LEU A 15 -11.68 23.01 20.01
C LEU A 15 -11.97 22.69 18.54
N ILE A 16 -11.31 23.39 17.63
CA ILE A 16 -11.23 22.97 16.23
C ILE A 16 -10.31 21.75 16.25
N ALA A 17 -10.91 20.57 16.30
CA ALA A 17 -10.19 19.33 16.01
C ALA A 17 -9.69 19.44 14.57
N ASN A 18 -8.40 19.70 14.40
CA ASN A 18 -7.77 19.58 13.09
C ASN A 18 -7.85 18.09 12.69
N ILE A 19 -8.81 17.78 11.83
CA ILE A 19 -8.85 16.48 11.15
C ILE A 19 -7.66 16.51 10.18
N VAL A 20 -6.56 15.90 10.58
CA VAL A 20 -5.44 15.63 9.67
C VAL A 20 -5.94 14.54 8.74
N ILE A 21 -6.43 14.92 7.56
CA ILE A 21 -6.67 13.98 6.48
C ILE A 21 -5.28 13.53 6.03
N ALA A 22 -4.97 12.25 6.18
CA ALA A 22 -3.72 11.72 5.66
C ALA A 22 -3.65 11.98 4.15
N ALA A 23 -2.54 12.55 3.69
CA ALA A 23 -2.32 12.77 2.27
C ALA A 23 -2.37 11.42 1.54
N THR A 24 -2.95 11.41 0.34
CA THR A 24 -2.90 10.22 -0.51
C THR A 24 -1.46 9.96 -0.98
N LEU A 25 -1.15 8.74 -1.38
CA LEU A 25 0.21 8.40 -1.83
C LEU A 25 0.59 9.21 -3.07
N SER A 26 -0.35 9.39 -4.00
CA SER A 26 -0.17 10.21 -5.20
C SER A 26 -0.03 11.70 -4.90
N SER A 27 -0.76 12.25 -3.92
CA SER A 27 -0.60 13.66 -3.52
C SER A 27 0.74 13.92 -2.84
N GLU A 28 1.20 13.03 -1.96
CA GLU A 28 2.53 13.10 -1.35
C GLU A 28 3.63 13.03 -2.42
N ALA A 29 3.48 12.16 -3.42
CA ALA A 29 4.42 12.05 -4.55
C ALA A 29 4.43 13.32 -5.42
N GLN A 30 3.26 13.92 -5.65
CA GLN A 30 3.14 15.17 -6.40
C GLN A 30 3.84 16.32 -5.69
N GLU A 31 3.68 16.45 -4.38
CA GLU A 31 4.36 17.47 -3.57
C GLU A 31 5.89 17.31 -3.60
N ARG A 32 6.38 16.07 -3.77
CA ARG A 32 7.80 15.76 -3.94
C ARG A 32 8.34 15.99 -5.36
N GLY A 33 7.48 16.37 -6.30
CA GLY A 33 7.88 16.68 -7.68
C GLY A 33 8.13 15.46 -8.56
N ILE A 34 7.50 14.33 -8.27
CA ILE A 34 7.59 13.11 -9.10
C ILE A 34 7.06 13.39 -10.51
N ASN A 35 7.64 12.74 -11.51
CA ASN A 35 7.25 12.82 -12.91
C ASN A 35 5.74 12.56 -13.11
N SER A 36 5.10 13.37 -13.97
CA SER A 36 3.64 13.33 -14.16
C SER A 36 3.13 12.00 -14.74
N THR A 37 3.93 11.36 -15.62
CA THR A 37 3.60 10.03 -16.15
C THR A 37 3.61 8.99 -15.03
N CYS A 38 4.65 9.00 -14.18
CA CYS A 38 4.74 8.12 -13.02
C CYS A 38 3.63 8.38 -12.00
N LEU A 39 3.25 9.65 -11.77
CA LEU A 39 2.11 10.01 -10.92
C LEU A 39 0.79 9.42 -11.42
N SER A 40 0.56 9.39 -12.73
CA SER A 40 -0.64 8.80 -13.31
C SER A 40 -0.75 7.29 -13.01
N TYR A 41 0.37 6.56 -13.10
CA TYR A 41 0.41 5.15 -12.72
C TYR A 41 0.21 4.95 -11.22
N LEU A 42 0.84 5.79 -10.40
CA LEU A 42 0.69 5.73 -8.94
C LEU A 42 -0.75 5.97 -8.50
N GLY A 43 -1.46 6.92 -9.14
CA GLY A 43 -2.88 7.17 -8.88
C GLY A 43 -3.77 5.96 -9.19
N GLN A 44 -3.54 5.27 -10.32
CA GLN A 44 -4.26 4.04 -10.67
C GLN A 44 -3.98 2.89 -9.68
N ILE A 45 -2.72 2.76 -9.22
CA ILE A 45 -2.33 1.77 -8.22
C ILE A 45 -3.00 2.07 -6.88
N GLU A 46 -3.01 3.32 -6.45
CA GLU A 46 -3.63 3.78 -5.21
C GLU A 46 -5.13 3.47 -5.20
N GLU A 47 -5.83 3.78 -6.28
CA GLU A 47 -7.25 3.52 -6.45
C GLU A 47 -7.56 2.01 -6.42
N SER A 48 -6.74 1.19 -7.11
CA SER A 48 -6.96 -0.26 -7.19
C SER A 48 -6.60 -1.04 -5.92
N ASN A 49 -5.77 -0.47 -5.02
CA ASN A 49 -5.26 -1.17 -3.82
C ASN A 49 -5.81 -0.59 -2.50
N ASP A 50 -6.74 0.38 -2.54
CA ASP A 50 -7.31 1.01 -1.33
C ASP A 50 -6.21 1.52 -0.36
N LEU A 51 -5.23 2.25 -0.88
CA LEU A 51 -4.07 2.74 -0.15
C LEU A 51 -4.43 4.00 0.65
N ASN A 52 -5.04 3.81 1.82
CA ASN A 52 -5.55 4.89 2.67
C ASN A 52 -4.85 4.98 4.05
N GLY A 53 -3.69 4.38 4.18
CA GLY A 53 -2.88 4.38 5.40
C GLY A 53 -1.92 5.56 5.51
N LEU A 54 -0.85 5.39 6.28
CA LEU A 54 0.27 6.34 6.31
C LEU A 54 1.07 6.21 5.00
N ASN A 55 1.20 7.29 4.27
CA ASN A 55 1.87 7.37 2.99
C ASN A 55 3.22 8.09 3.10
N ILE A 56 4.25 7.54 2.49
CA ILE A 56 5.61 8.09 2.50
C ILE A 56 6.20 7.98 1.09
N THR A 57 6.77 9.07 0.59
CA THR A 57 7.49 9.10 -0.68
C THR A 57 8.97 9.39 -0.45
N PHE A 58 9.84 8.56 -1.01
CA PHE A 58 11.27 8.76 -1.12
C PHE A 58 11.60 9.15 -2.55
N ALA A 59 12.22 10.31 -2.74
CA ALA A 59 12.56 10.85 -4.04
C ALA A 59 13.96 11.47 -4.02
N HIS A 60 14.57 11.63 -5.21
CA HIS A 60 15.84 12.32 -5.32
C HIS A 60 15.70 13.79 -4.86
N PRO A 61 16.62 14.32 -4.04
CA PRO A 61 16.43 15.62 -3.40
C PRO A 61 16.45 16.81 -4.35
N SER A 62 17.19 16.72 -5.48
CA SER A 62 17.34 17.81 -6.45
C SER A 62 16.51 17.62 -7.70
N ASP A 63 16.36 16.37 -8.16
CA ASP A 63 15.76 16.05 -9.46
C ASP A 63 14.77 14.89 -9.35
N PRO A 64 13.70 15.02 -8.56
CA PRO A 64 12.76 13.93 -8.28
C PRO A 64 12.00 13.44 -9.51
N SER A 65 11.86 14.28 -10.54
CA SER A 65 11.17 13.92 -11.78
C SER A 65 12.00 13.07 -12.76
N LEU A 66 13.32 12.98 -12.54
CA LEU A 66 14.26 12.30 -13.45
C LEU A 66 14.77 10.97 -12.91
N TYR A 67 14.72 10.77 -11.60
CA TYR A 67 15.27 9.59 -10.94
C TYR A 67 14.20 8.68 -10.36
N PRO A 68 14.53 7.39 -10.12
CA PRO A 68 13.62 6.47 -9.48
C PRO A 68 13.16 6.98 -8.11
N SER A 69 11.91 6.67 -7.79
CA SER A 69 11.30 6.97 -6.50
C SER A 69 10.70 5.72 -5.87
N LEU A 70 10.59 5.73 -4.53
CA LEU A 70 9.96 4.67 -3.76
C LEU A 70 8.78 5.26 -2.97
N HIS A 71 7.65 4.62 -3.09
CA HIS A 71 6.40 5.00 -2.44
C HIS A 71 5.95 3.88 -1.51
N VAL A 72 5.65 4.19 -0.27
CA VAL A 72 5.25 3.21 0.74
C VAL A 72 3.94 3.64 1.37
N SER A 73 3.01 2.71 1.46
CA SER A 73 1.75 2.87 2.19
C SER A 73 1.59 1.73 3.18
N ASN A 74 1.06 1.99 4.35
CA ASN A 74 0.73 0.94 5.30
C ASN A 74 -0.74 1.02 5.71
N LYS A 75 -1.31 -0.15 6.05
CA LYS A 75 -2.68 -0.26 6.53
C LYS A 75 -2.75 -1.30 7.64
N LYS A 76 -3.56 -1.01 8.66
CA LYS A 76 -3.83 -1.94 9.74
C LYS A 76 -5.28 -2.39 9.67
N TYR A 77 -5.50 -3.69 9.79
CA TYR A 77 -6.80 -4.35 9.85
C TYR A 77 -7.06 -4.91 11.25
N ASN A 78 -8.28 -5.35 11.52
CA ASN A 78 -8.60 -6.02 12.77
C ASN A 78 -7.86 -7.36 12.96
N ASN A 79 -7.53 -8.02 11.85
CA ASN A 79 -6.92 -9.35 11.79
C ASN A 79 -5.54 -9.38 11.13
N GLY A 80 -4.88 -8.24 11.05
CA GLY A 80 -3.55 -8.16 10.42
C GLY A 80 -3.14 -6.75 10.00
N SER A 81 -2.12 -6.70 9.18
CA SER A 81 -1.57 -5.46 8.62
C SER A 81 -1.07 -5.68 7.20
N SER A 82 -0.96 -4.60 6.43
CA SER A 82 -0.25 -4.65 5.15
C SER A 82 0.73 -3.48 5.00
N VAL A 83 1.80 -3.75 4.26
CA VAL A 83 2.73 -2.74 3.77
C VAL A 83 2.80 -2.88 2.26
N PHE A 84 2.39 -1.84 1.58
CA PHE A 84 2.49 -1.73 0.13
C PHE A 84 3.67 -0.84 -0.23
N SER A 85 4.44 -1.23 -1.24
CA SER A 85 5.48 -0.39 -1.82
C SER A 85 5.43 -0.40 -3.34
N ALA A 86 5.66 0.75 -3.95
CA ALA A 86 5.80 0.91 -5.38
C ALA A 86 7.12 1.63 -5.69
N SER A 87 7.93 1.06 -6.57
CA SER A 87 9.09 1.74 -7.15
C SER A 87 8.72 2.22 -8.55
N LEU A 88 8.93 3.50 -8.81
CA LEU A 88 8.65 4.17 -10.06
C LEU A 88 9.97 4.63 -10.68
N SER A 89 10.19 4.30 -11.96
CA SER A 89 11.38 4.71 -12.70
C SER A 89 10.96 5.41 -13.99
N PRO A 90 11.08 6.74 -14.07
CA PRO A 90 10.78 7.49 -15.28
C PRO A 90 11.77 7.13 -16.40
N ASP A 91 11.28 6.99 -17.63
CA ASP A 91 12.07 6.76 -18.84
C ASP A 91 11.41 7.47 -20.02
N GLY A 92 11.79 8.73 -20.25
CA GLY A 92 11.19 9.58 -21.27
C GLY A 92 9.68 9.77 -21.03
N GLU A 93 8.87 9.29 -21.96
CA GLU A 93 7.39 9.34 -21.89
C GLU A 93 6.77 8.19 -21.10
N TYR A 94 7.59 7.27 -20.60
CA TYR A 94 7.17 6.06 -19.89
C TYR A 94 7.52 6.10 -18.41
N CYS A 95 6.92 5.20 -17.65
CA CYS A 95 7.28 4.93 -16.26
C CYS A 95 7.26 3.43 -16.02
N TYR A 96 8.38 2.86 -15.65
CA TYR A 96 8.46 1.48 -15.19
C TYR A 96 8.00 1.42 -13.73
N VAL A 97 7.17 0.44 -13.43
CA VAL A 97 6.59 0.28 -12.10
C VAL A 97 6.82 -1.13 -11.59
N SER A 98 7.36 -1.24 -10.39
CA SER A 98 7.34 -2.49 -9.64
C SER A 98 6.64 -2.28 -8.31
N THR A 99 5.82 -3.26 -7.91
CA THR A 99 5.10 -3.20 -6.64
C THR A 99 5.36 -4.44 -5.80
N VAL A 100 5.40 -4.24 -4.49
CA VAL A 100 5.39 -5.32 -3.50
C VAL A 100 4.35 -4.99 -2.46
N ASN A 101 3.43 -5.94 -2.21
CA ASN A 101 2.46 -5.85 -1.15
C ASN A 101 2.69 -6.99 -0.15
N VAL A 102 3.03 -6.65 1.08
CA VAL A 102 3.21 -7.59 2.17
C VAL A 102 1.98 -7.50 3.07
N THR A 103 1.23 -8.60 3.19
CA THR A 103 0.04 -8.68 4.04
C THR A 103 0.22 -9.77 5.07
N GLU A 104 0.06 -9.42 6.34
CA GLU A 104 -0.01 -10.36 7.44
C GLU A 104 -1.47 -10.65 7.79
N VAL A 105 -1.83 -11.94 7.82
CA VAL A 105 -3.16 -12.45 8.20
C VAL A 105 -3.00 -13.30 9.45
N ASN A 106 -3.71 -12.94 10.54
CA ASN A 106 -3.60 -13.59 11.86
C ASN A 106 -4.84 -14.44 12.21
N THR A 107 -5.58 -14.92 11.21
CA THR A 107 -6.81 -15.71 11.40
C THR A 107 -6.88 -16.95 10.51
N GLN A 108 -5.91 -17.12 9.63
CA GLN A 108 -5.85 -18.24 8.67
C GLN A 108 -4.40 -18.65 8.44
N ASN A 109 -4.17 -19.95 8.31
CA ASN A 109 -2.86 -20.45 7.90
C ASN A 109 -2.66 -20.33 6.38
N CYS A 110 -1.42 -20.42 5.94
CA CYS A 110 -1.06 -20.26 4.53
C CYS A 110 -1.61 -21.39 3.64
N ASN A 111 -1.77 -22.59 4.18
CA ASN A 111 -2.31 -23.72 3.42
C ASN A 111 -3.78 -23.49 3.05
N ASP A 112 -4.61 -23.04 4.00
CA ASP A 112 -6.01 -22.72 3.74
C ASP A 112 -6.14 -21.60 2.72
N ILE A 113 -5.33 -20.54 2.85
CA ILE A 113 -5.29 -19.43 1.89
C ILE A 113 -4.90 -19.92 0.49
N SER A 114 -3.89 -20.77 0.39
CA SER A 114 -3.42 -21.29 -0.90
C SER A 114 -4.47 -22.13 -1.60
N ILE A 115 -5.15 -23.01 -0.87
CA ILE A 115 -6.23 -23.84 -1.40
C ILE A 115 -7.39 -22.99 -1.91
N LEU A 116 -7.83 -22.00 -1.12
CA LEU A 116 -8.90 -21.10 -1.52
C LEU A 116 -8.56 -20.32 -2.79
N LYS A 117 -7.35 -19.76 -2.87
CA LYS A 117 -6.90 -18.99 -4.03
C LYS A 117 -6.88 -19.82 -5.31
N VAL A 118 -6.33 -21.02 -5.27
CA VAL A 118 -6.28 -21.91 -6.44
C VAL A 118 -7.67 -22.48 -6.79
N ALA A 119 -8.56 -22.64 -5.82
CA ALA A 119 -9.94 -23.03 -6.07
C ALA A 119 -10.77 -21.94 -6.75
N GLU A 120 -10.49 -20.65 -6.43
CA GLU A 120 -11.15 -19.49 -7.02
C GLU A 120 -10.70 -19.23 -8.46
N ASP A 121 -9.44 -19.54 -8.80
CA ASP A 121 -8.87 -19.32 -10.13
C ASP A 121 -8.01 -20.50 -10.57
N SER A 122 -8.52 -21.28 -11.52
CA SER A 122 -7.88 -22.48 -12.07
C SER A 122 -6.62 -22.19 -12.91
N THR A 123 -6.34 -20.94 -13.25
CA THR A 123 -5.10 -20.52 -13.95
C THR A 123 -3.91 -20.41 -13.02
N LEU A 124 -4.15 -20.46 -11.69
CA LEU A 124 -3.11 -20.35 -10.70
C LEU A 124 -2.40 -21.69 -10.45
N LYS A 125 -1.08 -21.65 -10.41
CA LYS A 125 -0.22 -22.80 -10.09
C LYS A 125 0.36 -22.62 -8.69
N LEU A 126 0.14 -23.61 -7.83
CA LEU A 126 0.70 -23.70 -6.48
C LEU A 126 1.96 -24.57 -6.50
N THR A 127 3.06 -24.06 -5.95
CA THR A 127 4.27 -24.83 -5.66
C THR A 127 4.60 -24.70 -4.18
N VAL A 128 4.76 -25.83 -3.49
CA VAL A 128 5.07 -25.89 -2.05
C VAL A 128 6.55 -26.21 -1.87
N TYR A 129 7.22 -25.51 -0.96
CA TYR A 129 8.65 -25.64 -0.65
C TYR A 129 8.88 -25.89 0.84
N ALA A 130 10.05 -26.46 1.16
CA ALA A 130 10.53 -26.66 2.53
C ALA A 130 9.48 -27.25 3.47
N ASP A 131 8.87 -28.37 3.07
CA ASP A 131 7.86 -29.11 3.82
C ASP A 131 6.65 -28.28 4.28
N GLY A 132 6.36 -27.19 3.54
CA GLY A 132 5.23 -26.30 3.81
C GLY A 132 5.58 -24.99 4.52
N ASP A 133 6.86 -24.70 4.78
CA ASP A 133 7.28 -23.44 5.38
C ASP A 133 6.93 -22.24 4.50
N TYR A 134 7.00 -22.43 3.18
CA TYR A 134 6.51 -21.44 2.22
C TYR A 134 5.98 -22.09 0.95
N SER A 135 5.11 -21.35 0.26
CA SER A 135 4.59 -21.73 -1.05
C SER A 135 4.52 -20.53 -1.97
N ILE A 136 4.53 -20.81 -3.28
CA ILE A 136 4.43 -19.79 -4.32
C ILE A 136 3.20 -20.09 -5.16
N ILE A 137 2.37 -19.08 -5.37
CA ILE A 137 1.26 -19.11 -6.33
C ILE A 137 1.64 -18.19 -7.48
N THR A 138 1.59 -18.72 -8.69
CA THR A 138 1.94 -18.00 -9.91
C THR A 138 0.83 -18.21 -10.95
N PRO A 139 0.28 -17.14 -11.56
CA PRO A 139 -0.64 -17.25 -12.68
C PRO A 139 0.09 -17.74 -13.95
N GLU A 140 -0.64 -18.28 -14.90
CA GLU A 140 -0.07 -18.82 -16.16
C GLU A 140 0.66 -17.76 -16.98
N ASP A 141 0.18 -16.51 -16.93
CA ASP A 141 0.76 -15.36 -17.64
C ASP A 141 1.95 -14.70 -16.92
N ASN A 142 2.31 -15.16 -15.72
CA ASN A 142 3.38 -14.63 -14.87
C ASN A 142 3.27 -13.10 -14.59
N THR A 143 2.07 -12.55 -14.56
CA THR A 143 1.85 -11.13 -14.30
C THR A 143 2.16 -10.71 -12.86
N TYR A 144 2.12 -11.66 -11.93
CA TYR A 144 2.52 -11.47 -10.54
C TYR A 144 3.05 -12.77 -9.93
N GLN A 145 3.63 -12.66 -8.74
CA GLN A 145 3.94 -13.80 -7.88
C GLN A 145 3.40 -13.54 -6.48
N LEU A 146 2.78 -14.54 -5.89
CA LEU A 146 2.33 -14.52 -4.51
C LEU A 146 3.10 -15.57 -3.71
N ILE A 147 3.94 -15.11 -2.79
CA ILE A 147 4.67 -15.96 -1.85
C ILE A 147 3.87 -15.99 -0.54
N LEU A 148 3.62 -17.19 -0.03
CA LEU A 148 2.98 -17.43 1.24
C LEU A 148 4.02 -17.99 2.21
N ILE A 149 4.24 -17.31 3.33
CA ILE A 149 5.21 -17.68 4.37
C ILE A 149 4.44 -18.09 5.61
N ASN A 150 4.60 -19.35 6.02
CA ASN A 150 3.88 -19.92 7.16
C ASN A 150 4.48 -19.38 8.48
N ASN A 151 3.67 -18.67 9.26
CA ASN A 151 4.07 -18.10 10.55
C ASN A 151 3.47 -18.88 11.73
N GLY A 152 2.87 -20.06 11.49
CA GLY A 152 2.23 -20.89 12.49
C GLY A 152 0.81 -21.32 12.12
N GLU A 153 0.10 -21.90 13.07
CA GLU A 153 -1.18 -22.58 12.81
C GLU A 153 -2.30 -21.65 12.32
N GLN A 154 -2.27 -20.37 12.65
CA GLN A 154 -3.31 -19.40 12.28
C GLN A 154 -2.75 -18.07 11.75
N SER A 155 -1.52 -18.10 11.24
CA SER A 155 -0.89 -16.88 10.73
C SER A 155 -0.16 -17.15 9.41
N CYS A 156 -0.35 -16.24 8.46
CA CYS A 156 0.28 -16.28 7.15
C CYS A 156 0.75 -14.89 6.73
N THR A 157 2.00 -14.80 6.27
CA THR A 157 2.47 -13.62 5.56
C THR A 157 2.37 -13.87 4.06
N MET A 158 1.63 -13.02 3.39
CA MET A 158 1.50 -13.01 1.92
C MET A 158 2.37 -11.89 1.35
N VAL A 159 3.22 -12.22 0.38
CA VAL A 159 4.03 -11.26 -0.36
C VAL A 159 3.65 -11.34 -1.83
N GLU A 160 2.92 -10.33 -2.30
CA GLU A 160 2.59 -10.21 -3.72
C GLU A 160 3.55 -9.24 -4.39
N SER A 161 4.19 -9.67 -5.48
CA SER A 161 5.09 -8.84 -6.29
C SER A 161 4.61 -8.77 -7.73
N ARG A 162 4.61 -7.56 -8.30
CA ARG A 162 4.25 -7.30 -9.70
C ARG A 162 5.26 -6.39 -10.36
N MET A 163 5.41 -6.56 -11.68
CA MET A 163 6.13 -5.61 -12.51
C MET A 163 5.25 -5.22 -13.69
N MET A 164 5.07 -3.92 -13.89
CA MET A 164 4.30 -3.37 -15.00
C MET A 164 5.26 -2.74 -16.01
N TRP A 165 5.15 -3.21 -17.26
CA TRP A 165 5.95 -2.76 -18.37
C TRP A 165 5.15 -1.78 -19.23
N PRO A 166 5.69 -0.59 -19.56
CA PRO A 166 5.03 0.32 -20.46
C PRO A 166 4.77 -0.33 -21.82
N GLY A 167 3.54 -0.15 -22.36
CA GLY A 167 3.19 -0.60 -23.70
C GLY A 167 2.78 -2.07 -23.84
N ARG A 168 2.45 -2.74 -22.73
CA ARG A 168 1.82 -4.07 -22.72
C ARG A 168 0.40 -4.03 -22.18
#